data_df336fa405443157802fc764d49a161e
#
_entry.id   df336fa405443157802fc764d49a161e
#
_cell.length_a   1.000
_cell.length_b   1.000
_cell.length_c   1.000
_cell.angle_alpha   90.00
_cell.angle_beta   90.00
_cell.angle_gamma   90.00
#
_symmetry.space_group_name_H-M   'P 1'
#
loop_
_entity.id
_entity.type
_entity.pdbx_description
1 polymer ?
#
loop_
_entity_poly.entity_id
_entity_poly.type
_entity_poly.pdbx_seq_one_letter_code
_entity_poly.pdbx_strand_id
1 'polypeptide(L)'
;MAKIQSVEPNIADLANGWLKSYKLDYKLEQESLNTEIDQALNDYYSKNGGVGGNRPDAKLLLQDKNLVNYPILIEYKGYKDKLVKLDVDGKVANKTAKNQPDFKNINSYAVNGAVHYANALLHYTSYTDIIAIGMTGYKNDAGKLEYEIGVYYVSKSNFGVGQKVDDFTDLSFLKKSNFDAFIEKVKQLQLSQEEIEKLREHREQEINASLVKLNNDIYNNEKGLSERDRVYLVAASIIAPLGVAWKVAAIEKSALKSSTEEGNRDGDIILRKIKAFLGEKNLPQEKRDLIVRTLQNTLTTDNINKVEDGESQLKRVFTKIIDDLGIYYKIGLSTDFTGKLFNEMYSWLGFSQDKLNDVVLTPSYVAILLARLARVNKDSYVWDFATGSAGLLVAAMNEMLIDAKEQIKSPDEFALKSAQIKANQLLGLEILSEVYMLAILNMILMGDGSSHILNKDSLKEYDGTYKIKRVDAEGLDVEKTIDFPADAFILNPPYSAP
;
A
#
# COMPACT_ATOMS: atom_id res chain seq x y z
N MET A 1 -45.65 13.72 12.04
CA MET A 1 -44.32 14.18 12.55
C MET A 1 -43.79 15.18 11.55
N ALA A 2 -43.47 16.41 11.97
CA ALA A 2 -42.82 17.39 11.09
C ALA A 2 -41.47 16.82 10.64
N LYS A 3 -41.17 16.88 9.35
CA LYS A 3 -39.83 16.51 8.82
C LYS A 3 -38.81 17.44 9.48
N ILE A 4 -37.88 16.88 10.25
CA ILE A 4 -36.75 17.64 10.80
C ILE A 4 -35.95 18.16 9.60
N GLN A 5 -35.92 19.49 9.45
CA GLN A 5 -35.20 20.13 8.35
C GLN A 5 -33.71 20.10 8.65
N SER A 6 -32.88 19.68 7.68
CA SER A 6 -31.43 19.73 7.80
C SER A 6 -30.93 21.16 7.97
N VAL A 7 -30.02 21.37 8.90
CA VAL A 7 -29.30 22.65 9.10
C VAL A 7 -27.89 22.63 8.50
N GLU A 8 -27.58 21.69 7.64
CA GLU A 8 -26.25 21.56 7.00
C GLU A 8 -25.77 22.85 6.32
N PRO A 9 -26.62 23.61 5.58
CA PRO A 9 -26.21 24.91 5.05
C PRO A 9 -25.78 25.91 6.13
N ASN A 10 -26.40 25.91 7.29
CA ASN A 10 -26.00 26.78 8.39
C ASN A 10 -24.66 26.40 9.00
N ILE A 11 -24.37 25.09 9.07
CA ILE A 11 -23.06 24.59 9.51
C ILE A 11 -21.98 24.94 8.49
N ALA A 12 -22.27 24.77 7.21
CA ALA A 12 -21.35 25.15 6.13
C ALA A 12 -21.06 26.67 6.16
N ASP A 13 -22.06 27.52 6.29
CA ASP A 13 -21.88 28.98 6.42
C ASP A 13 -21.02 29.35 7.62
N LEU A 14 -21.26 28.74 8.78
CA LEU A 14 -20.46 28.96 9.99
C LEU A 14 -19.01 28.59 9.78
N ALA A 15 -18.73 27.36 9.32
CA ALA A 15 -17.40 26.85 9.13
C ALA A 15 -16.64 27.61 8.03
N ASN A 16 -17.25 27.82 6.88
CA ASN A 16 -16.68 28.57 5.77
C ASN A 16 -16.43 30.05 6.15
N GLY A 17 -17.31 30.63 7.00
CA GLY A 17 -17.11 31.95 7.59
C GLY A 17 -15.85 32.03 8.45
N TRP A 18 -15.54 31.01 9.24
CA TRP A 18 -14.27 30.94 9.98
C TRP A 18 -13.08 30.81 9.03
N LEU A 19 -13.09 29.88 8.07
CA LEU A 19 -12.01 29.68 7.11
C LEU A 19 -11.69 31.00 6.37
N LYS A 20 -12.73 31.71 5.93
CA LYS A 20 -12.61 33.01 5.27
C LYS A 20 -12.05 34.08 6.21
N SER A 21 -12.51 34.15 7.47
CA SER A 21 -12.00 35.10 8.47
C SER A 21 -10.54 34.89 8.81
N TYR A 22 -10.07 33.64 8.75
CA TYR A 22 -8.68 33.25 8.97
C TYR A 22 -7.80 33.44 7.72
N LYS A 23 -8.39 33.87 6.60
CA LYS A 23 -7.71 34.10 5.31
C LYS A 23 -7.05 32.82 4.77
N LEU A 24 -7.69 31.67 4.96
CA LEU A 24 -7.23 30.40 4.44
C LEU A 24 -7.68 30.23 2.99
N ASP A 25 -6.79 29.68 2.15
CA ASP A 25 -7.17 29.26 0.79
C ASP A 25 -7.85 27.90 0.90
N TYR A 26 -9.17 27.86 0.80
CA TYR A 26 -9.97 26.66 0.80
C TYR A 26 -10.79 26.55 -0.48
N LYS A 27 -11.11 25.34 -0.86
CA LYS A 27 -11.91 25.01 -2.04
C LYS A 27 -13.16 24.27 -1.61
N LEU A 28 -14.27 24.57 -2.22
CA LEU A 28 -15.54 23.90 -1.99
C LEU A 28 -15.70 22.73 -2.97
N GLU A 29 -16.60 21.84 -2.67
CA GLU A 29 -17.01 20.62 -3.41
C GLU A 29 -16.40 20.45 -4.82
N GLN A 30 -16.85 21.31 -5.78
CA GLN A 30 -16.51 21.22 -7.20
C GLN A 30 -15.19 21.92 -7.56
N GLU A 31 -14.67 22.77 -6.68
CA GLU A 31 -13.47 23.52 -6.94
C GLU A 31 -12.25 22.62 -6.83
N SER A 32 -11.28 22.80 -7.74
CA SER A 32 -10.01 22.07 -7.72
C SER A 32 -9.10 22.58 -6.61
N LEU A 33 -8.54 21.69 -5.82
CA LEU A 33 -7.46 22.02 -4.90
C LEU A 33 -6.10 21.82 -5.57
N ASN A 34 -5.85 20.63 -6.11
CA ASN A 34 -4.81 20.29 -7.06
C ASN A 34 -5.16 18.99 -7.80
N THR A 35 -4.49 18.74 -8.90
CA THR A 35 -4.79 17.59 -9.78
C THR A 35 -4.63 16.26 -9.07
N GLU A 36 -3.62 16.09 -8.21
CA GLU A 36 -3.34 14.85 -7.47
C GLU A 36 -4.47 14.50 -6.50
N ILE A 37 -4.92 15.48 -5.71
CA ILE A 37 -6.01 15.31 -4.73
C ILE A 37 -7.33 15.06 -5.44
N ASP A 38 -7.64 15.84 -6.47
CA ASP A 38 -8.92 15.75 -7.19
C ASP A 38 -9.04 14.40 -7.92
N GLN A 39 -7.96 13.90 -8.50
CA GLN A 39 -7.92 12.59 -9.14
C GLN A 39 -8.09 11.47 -8.11
N ALA A 40 -7.41 11.54 -6.96
CA ALA A 40 -7.54 10.56 -5.88
C ALA A 40 -8.99 10.45 -5.37
N LEU A 41 -9.67 11.59 -5.20
CA LEU A 41 -11.07 11.63 -4.80
C LEU A 41 -12.02 11.05 -5.86
N ASN A 42 -11.66 11.14 -7.14
CA ASN A 42 -12.43 10.55 -8.23
C ASN A 42 -12.18 9.05 -8.40
N ASP A 43 -10.97 8.58 -8.15
CA ASP A 43 -10.57 7.19 -8.38
C ASP A 43 -10.93 6.25 -7.22
N TYR A 44 -11.18 6.81 -6.03
CA TYR A 44 -11.60 6.03 -4.87
C TYR A 44 -13.10 5.73 -4.89
N TYR A 45 -13.53 4.72 -4.11
CA TYR A 45 -14.96 4.41 -3.97
C TYR A 45 -15.78 5.65 -3.62
N SER A 46 -16.86 5.88 -4.35
CA SER A 46 -17.81 6.94 -3.98
C SER A 46 -18.39 6.68 -2.59
N LYS A 47 -18.60 7.74 -1.82
CA LYS A 47 -19.31 7.63 -0.52
C LYS A 47 -20.72 7.03 -0.63
N ASN A 48 -21.29 7.04 -1.82
CA ASN A 48 -22.62 6.48 -2.12
C ASN A 48 -22.57 5.06 -2.69
N GLY A 49 -21.37 4.49 -2.82
CA GLY A 49 -21.14 3.27 -3.59
C GLY A 49 -20.97 3.56 -5.09
N GLY A 50 -20.31 2.66 -5.81
CA GLY A 50 -19.95 2.85 -7.21
C GLY A 50 -18.64 3.60 -7.41
N VAL A 51 -18.40 4.09 -8.61
CA VAL A 51 -17.15 4.73 -9.03
C VAL A 51 -17.28 6.24 -9.05
N GLY A 52 -16.29 6.92 -8.48
CA GLY A 52 -16.12 8.37 -8.57
C GLY A 52 -17.05 9.23 -7.71
N GLY A 53 -16.78 10.52 -7.70
CA GLY A 53 -17.70 11.50 -7.11
C GLY A 53 -17.54 11.77 -5.62
N ASN A 54 -16.38 11.49 -5.04
CA ASN A 54 -16.04 11.95 -3.69
C ASN A 54 -15.77 13.45 -3.71
N ARG A 55 -16.57 14.21 -2.97
CA ARG A 55 -16.51 15.67 -2.91
C ARG A 55 -16.64 16.10 -1.46
N PRO A 56 -15.53 16.36 -0.77
CA PRO A 56 -15.56 17.01 0.53
C PRO A 56 -16.25 18.37 0.44
N ASP A 57 -17.04 18.73 1.43
CA ASP A 57 -17.75 20.02 1.46
C ASP A 57 -16.76 21.20 1.46
N ALA A 58 -15.61 21.03 2.11
CA ALA A 58 -14.46 21.94 1.97
C ALA A 58 -13.13 21.17 2.02
N LYS A 59 -12.13 21.69 1.33
CA LYS A 59 -10.79 21.09 1.27
C LYS A 59 -9.71 22.18 1.22
N LEU A 60 -8.60 21.93 1.93
CA LEU A 60 -7.46 22.85 2.05
C LEU A 60 -6.15 22.07 1.96
N LEU A 61 -5.09 22.77 1.62
CA LEU A 61 -3.72 22.26 1.73
C LEU A 61 -2.92 23.25 2.57
N LEU A 62 -2.56 22.88 3.78
CA LEU A 62 -1.76 23.72 4.66
C LEU A 62 -0.37 23.12 4.85
N GLN A 63 0.60 24.01 5.10
CA GLN A 63 2.01 23.65 5.23
C GLN A 63 2.50 24.04 6.62
N ASP A 64 3.24 23.13 7.29
CA ASP A 64 3.89 23.40 8.57
C ASP A 64 5.22 24.17 8.37
N LYS A 65 5.85 24.55 9.49
CA LYS A 65 7.16 25.23 9.51
C LYS A 65 8.29 24.47 8.82
N ASN A 66 8.15 23.15 8.65
CA ASN A 66 9.12 22.28 7.99
C ASN A 66 8.79 22.05 6.50
N LEU A 67 7.87 22.83 5.94
CA LEU A 67 7.41 22.75 4.56
C LEU A 67 6.69 21.42 4.22
N VAL A 68 6.18 20.70 5.22
CA VAL A 68 5.38 19.51 5.02
C VAL A 68 3.93 19.91 4.75
N ASN A 69 3.35 19.34 3.69
CA ASN A 69 1.98 19.62 3.29
C ASN A 69 1.01 18.66 3.97
N TYR A 70 -0.06 19.21 4.53
CA TYR A 70 -1.17 18.49 5.16
C TYR A 70 -2.48 18.80 4.44
N PRO A 71 -3.03 17.86 3.67
CA PRO A 71 -4.39 17.98 3.17
C PRO A 71 -5.39 17.97 4.34
N ILE A 72 -6.38 18.84 4.28
CA ILE A 72 -7.46 18.94 5.25
C ILE A 72 -8.77 18.77 4.50
N LEU A 73 -9.57 17.81 4.92
CA LEU A 73 -10.83 17.45 4.28
C LEU A 73 -11.96 17.61 5.30
N ILE A 74 -12.98 18.35 4.94
CA ILE A 74 -14.09 18.72 5.83
C ILE A 74 -15.41 18.22 5.26
N GLU A 75 -16.21 17.59 6.11
CA GLU A 75 -17.57 17.13 5.78
C GLU A 75 -18.56 17.70 6.78
N TYR A 76 -19.69 18.18 6.28
CA TYR A 76 -20.76 18.76 7.08
C TYR A 76 -21.98 17.84 7.16
N LYS A 77 -22.68 17.86 8.28
CA LYS A 77 -24.01 17.25 8.47
C LYS A 77 -24.93 18.18 9.24
N GLY A 78 -26.20 18.13 8.92
CA GLY A 78 -27.20 19.06 9.51
C GLY A 78 -28.19 18.37 10.44
N TYR A 79 -27.76 17.40 11.23
CA TYR A 79 -28.62 16.64 12.14
C TYR A 79 -27.91 16.36 13.46
N LYS A 80 -28.69 16.27 14.55
CA LYS A 80 -28.20 15.85 15.86
C LYS A 80 -27.63 14.44 15.80
N ASP A 81 -26.59 14.16 16.58
CA ASP A 81 -25.93 12.84 16.72
C ASP A 81 -25.38 12.27 15.41
N LYS A 82 -24.93 13.17 14.50
CA LYS A 82 -24.34 12.80 13.20
C LYS A 82 -22.87 13.19 13.06
N LEU A 83 -22.17 13.38 14.19
CA LEU A 83 -20.75 13.70 14.15
C LEU A 83 -19.92 12.50 13.73
N VAL A 84 -19.96 11.41 14.49
CA VAL A 84 -19.15 10.21 14.24
C VAL A 84 -19.89 8.94 14.65
N LYS A 85 -19.68 7.87 13.89
CA LYS A 85 -20.03 6.51 14.26
C LYS A 85 -18.75 5.74 14.53
N LEU A 86 -18.63 5.25 15.75
CA LEU A 86 -17.51 4.39 16.17
C LEU A 86 -17.98 2.93 16.21
N ASP A 87 -17.04 2.02 16.04
CA ASP A 87 -17.22 0.59 16.27
C ASP A 87 -17.03 0.22 17.75
N VAL A 88 -17.02 -1.07 18.05
CA VAL A 88 -16.90 -1.59 19.43
C VAL A 88 -15.52 -1.33 20.04
N ASP A 89 -14.50 -1.09 19.22
CA ASP A 89 -13.12 -0.79 19.63
C ASP A 89 -12.85 0.73 19.68
N GLY A 90 -13.89 1.55 19.49
CA GLY A 90 -13.77 3.02 19.52
C GLY A 90 -13.15 3.61 18.25
N LYS A 91 -13.03 2.85 17.16
CA LYS A 91 -12.50 3.31 15.87
C LYS A 91 -13.63 3.82 14.97
N VAL A 92 -13.29 4.66 14.00
CA VAL A 92 -14.25 5.17 13.00
C VAL A 92 -14.80 4.01 12.17
N ALA A 93 -16.11 3.74 12.28
CA ALA A 93 -16.78 2.57 11.72
C ALA A 93 -17.09 2.75 10.22
N ASN A 94 -16.04 2.76 9.38
CA ASN A 94 -16.14 2.90 7.92
C ASN A 94 -16.16 1.56 7.17
N LYS A 95 -16.05 0.42 7.89
CA LYS A 95 -16.05 -0.91 7.31
C LYS A 95 -17.14 -1.79 7.91
N THR A 96 -17.68 -2.66 7.08
CA THR A 96 -18.60 -3.74 7.51
C THR A 96 -17.79 -4.92 8.08
N ALA A 97 -18.47 -5.86 8.73
CA ALA A 97 -17.87 -7.11 9.19
C ALA A 97 -17.20 -7.96 8.08
N LYS A 98 -17.54 -7.69 6.81
CA LYS A 98 -16.92 -8.31 5.62
C LYS A 98 -15.78 -7.48 5.04
N ASN A 99 -15.24 -6.53 5.79
CA ASN A 99 -14.17 -5.61 5.38
C ASN A 99 -14.50 -4.80 4.11
N GLN A 100 -15.78 -4.55 3.84
CA GLN A 100 -16.23 -3.70 2.73
C GLN A 100 -16.58 -2.31 3.28
N PRO A 101 -16.50 -1.25 2.45
CA PRO A 101 -16.94 0.08 2.88
C PRO A 101 -18.38 0.08 3.42
N ASP A 102 -18.58 0.62 4.61
CA ASP A 102 -19.93 0.87 5.15
C ASP A 102 -20.45 2.20 4.66
N PHE A 103 -20.96 2.22 3.45
CA PHE A 103 -21.51 3.43 2.81
C PHE A 103 -22.62 4.09 3.62
N LYS A 104 -23.35 3.34 4.44
CA LYS A 104 -24.39 3.89 5.32
C LYS A 104 -23.75 4.79 6.38
N ASN A 105 -22.71 4.32 7.06
CA ASN A 105 -22.00 5.11 8.07
C ASN A 105 -21.26 6.27 7.43
N ILE A 106 -20.51 6.01 6.34
CA ILE A 106 -19.75 7.02 5.59
C ILE A 106 -20.64 8.20 5.17
N ASN A 107 -21.84 7.94 4.69
CA ASN A 107 -22.78 9.00 4.28
C ASN A 107 -23.47 9.70 5.44
N SER A 108 -23.76 8.97 6.51
CA SER A 108 -24.62 9.46 7.59
C SER A 108 -23.89 10.30 8.62
N TYR A 109 -22.56 10.16 8.74
CA TYR A 109 -21.78 10.81 9.80
C TYR A 109 -20.64 11.66 9.20
N ALA A 110 -20.47 12.87 9.74
CA ALA A 110 -19.52 13.83 9.19
C ALA A 110 -18.07 13.34 9.25
N VAL A 111 -17.62 12.87 10.40
CA VAL A 111 -16.24 12.34 10.54
C VAL A 111 -16.01 11.09 9.67
N ASN A 112 -17.03 10.19 9.58
CA ASN A 112 -16.90 8.99 8.77
C ASN A 112 -16.72 9.34 7.27
N GLY A 113 -17.42 10.36 6.79
CA GLY A 113 -17.25 10.89 5.43
C GLY A 113 -15.85 11.50 5.23
N ALA A 114 -15.41 12.36 6.16
CA ALA A 114 -14.10 13.00 6.07
C ALA A 114 -12.93 11.99 6.12
N VAL A 115 -13.01 10.96 7.00
CA VAL A 115 -12.02 9.87 7.08
C VAL A 115 -12.03 9.01 5.80
N HIS A 116 -13.20 8.80 5.19
CA HIS A 116 -13.28 8.11 3.90
C HIS A 116 -12.52 8.86 2.80
N TYR A 117 -12.67 10.19 2.71
CA TYR A 117 -11.89 11.00 1.76
C TYR A 117 -10.39 11.02 2.09
N ALA A 118 -10.04 11.05 3.37
CA ALA A 118 -8.63 10.96 3.77
C ALA A 118 -8.00 9.64 3.31
N ASN A 119 -8.73 8.53 3.41
CA ASN A 119 -8.26 7.25 2.88
C ASN A 119 -8.12 7.25 1.35
N ALA A 120 -8.95 8.00 0.61
CA ALA A 120 -8.76 8.18 -0.82
C ALA A 120 -7.39 8.81 -1.13
N LEU A 121 -7.00 9.83 -0.37
CA LEU A 121 -5.71 10.48 -0.54
C LEU A 121 -4.54 9.57 -0.15
N LEU A 122 -4.64 8.84 0.97
CA LEU A 122 -3.62 7.85 1.34
C LEU A 122 -3.41 6.78 0.27
N HIS A 123 -4.48 6.45 -0.46
CA HIS A 123 -4.48 5.43 -1.51
C HIS A 123 -3.82 5.89 -2.80
N TYR A 124 -4.10 7.13 -3.23
CA TYR A 124 -3.84 7.57 -4.60
C TYR A 124 -2.91 8.77 -4.70
N THR A 125 -2.36 9.23 -3.57
CA THR A 125 -1.43 10.38 -3.57
C THR A 125 -0.14 10.08 -2.82
N SER A 126 0.80 11.01 -2.93
CA SER A 126 2.05 11.01 -2.16
C SER A 126 1.87 11.45 -0.70
N TYR A 127 0.73 12.03 -0.33
CA TYR A 127 0.48 12.50 1.03
C TYR A 127 0.42 11.34 2.03
N THR A 128 1.10 11.51 3.15
CA THR A 128 1.21 10.50 4.23
C THR A 128 0.40 10.83 5.46
N ASP A 129 0.02 12.11 5.61
CA ASP A 129 -0.56 12.68 6.81
C ASP A 129 -1.71 13.61 6.44
N ILE A 130 -2.92 13.31 6.87
CA ILE A 130 -4.14 14.00 6.45
C ILE A 130 -4.99 14.33 7.68
N ILE A 131 -5.60 15.50 7.70
CA ILE A 131 -6.54 15.91 8.74
C ILE A 131 -7.96 15.79 8.21
N ALA A 132 -8.76 14.96 8.84
CA ALA A 132 -10.17 14.76 8.54
C ALA A 132 -11.02 15.49 9.58
N ILE A 133 -11.86 16.41 9.16
CA ILE A 133 -12.72 17.21 10.03
C ILE A 133 -14.18 16.92 9.69
N GLY A 134 -14.95 16.51 10.70
CA GLY A 134 -16.40 16.41 10.59
C GLY A 134 -17.05 17.50 11.42
N MET A 135 -18.08 18.13 10.89
CA MET A 135 -18.93 19.03 11.67
C MET A 135 -20.39 18.66 11.52
N THR A 136 -21.12 18.64 12.62
CA THR A 136 -22.56 18.43 12.59
C THR A 136 -23.27 19.46 13.45
N GLY A 137 -24.56 19.67 13.21
CA GLY A 137 -25.34 20.56 14.05
C GLY A 137 -26.84 20.38 13.88
N TYR A 138 -27.57 21.05 14.77
CA TYR A 138 -29.04 21.06 14.81
C TYR A 138 -29.54 22.34 15.44
N LYS A 139 -30.83 22.69 15.28
CA LYS A 139 -31.46 23.73 16.06
C LYS A 139 -32.06 23.12 17.31
N ASN A 140 -31.75 23.71 18.47
CA ASN A 140 -32.38 23.32 19.72
C ASN A 140 -33.83 23.82 19.79
N ASP A 141 -34.54 23.49 20.87
CA ASP A 141 -35.95 23.87 21.08
C ASP A 141 -36.19 25.38 21.05
N ALA A 142 -35.16 26.18 21.36
CA ALA A 142 -35.21 27.65 21.27
C ALA A 142 -34.84 28.17 19.87
N GLY A 143 -34.65 27.29 18.88
CA GLY A 143 -34.22 27.64 17.50
C GLY A 143 -32.77 28.05 17.34
N LYS A 144 -31.97 27.97 18.41
CA LYS A 144 -30.54 28.29 18.36
C LYS A 144 -29.76 27.15 17.72
N LEU A 145 -28.84 27.51 16.84
CA LEU A 145 -27.91 26.55 16.20
C LEU A 145 -26.92 26.04 17.26
N GLU A 146 -26.88 24.72 17.43
CA GLU A 146 -25.86 24.00 18.20
C GLU A 146 -25.06 23.13 17.24
N TYR A 147 -23.77 22.97 17.50
CA TYR A 147 -22.86 22.21 16.62
C TYR A 147 -21.78 21.48 17.41
N GLU A 148 -21.20 20.49 16.77
CA GLU A 148 -20.09 19.67 17.26
C GLU A 148 -19.03 19.56 16.16
N ILE A 149 -17.76 19.52 16.56
CA ILE A 149 -16.59 19.38 15.66
C ILE A 149 -15.80 18.15 16.08
N GLY A 150 -15.51 17.29 15.14
CA GLY A 150 -14.60 16.15 15.31
C GLY A 150 -13.39 16.31 14.40
N VAL A 151 -12.20 16.35 14.98
CA VAL A 151 -10.93 16.45 14.28
C VAL A 151 -10.16 15.16 14.42
N TYR A 152 -9.84 14.52 13.31
CA TYR A 152 -9.22 13.20 13.25
C TYR A 152 -7.94 13.24 12.40
N TYR A 153 -6.91 12.60 12.90
CA TYR A 153 -5.67 12.38 12.17
C TYR A 153 -5.71 11.03 11.47
N VAL A 154 -5.42 11.03 10.17
CA VAL A 154 -5.41 9.85 9.31
C VAL A 154 -4.07 9.80 8.59
N SER A 155 -3.32 8.72 8.77
CA SER A 155 -1.97 8.62 8.23
C SER A 155 -1.62 7.21 7.76
N LYS A 156 -0.51 7.11 7.01
CA LYS A 156 0.07 5.80 6.67
C LYS A 156 0.57 5.07 7.93
N SER A 157 1.09 5.78 8.91
CA SER A 157 1.60 5.20 10.17
C SER A 157 0.51 4.62 11.06
N ASN A 158 -0.73 5.15 11.02
CA ASN A 158 -1.88 4.59 11.73
C ASN A 158 -2.79 3.73 10.81
N PHE A 159 -2.27 3.30 9.66
CA PHE A 159 -2.97 2.43 8.69
C PHE A 159 -4.30 2.99 8.16
N GLY A 160 -4.45 4.31 8.09
CA GLY A 160 -5.67 4.96 7.61
C GLY A 160 -6.83 4.94 8.63
N VAL A 161 -6.58 4.51 9.85
CA VAL A 161 -7.55 4.59 10.96
C VAL A 161 -7.58 6.02 11.47
N GLY A 162 -8.77 6.61 11.55
CA GLY A 162 -8.93 7.96 12.09
C GLY A 162 -8.70 7.97 13.61
N GLN A 163 -7.69 8.72 14.07
CA GLN A 163 -7.43 8.98 15.48
C GLN A 163 -7.96 10.36 15.87
N LYS A 164 -8.80 10.43 16.89
CA LYS A 164 -9.28 11.72 17.41
C LYS A 164 -8.10 12.52 17.94
N VAL A 165 -7.97 13.79 17.50
CA VAL A 165 -6.88 14.66 17.93
C VAL A 165 -7.19 15.30 19.29
N ASP A 166 -8.35 15.97 19.38
CA ASP A 166 -8.84 16.63 20.59
C ASP A 166 -10.28 17.12 20.39
N ASP A 167 -10.83 17.79 21.41
CA ASP A 167 -12.08 18.51 21.33
C ASP A 167 -11.83 19.97 20.94
N PHE A 168 -12.55 20.42 19.92
CA PHE A 168 -12.46 21.78 19.36
C PHE A 168 -13.83 22.44 19.33
N THR A 169 -13.85 23.73 19.61
CA THR A 169 -15.08 24.56 19.56
C THR A 169 -15.16 25.42 18.29
N ASP A 170 -14.06 25.57 17.57
CA ASP A 170 -13.96 26.24 16.28
C ASP A 170 -12.78 25.70 15.45
N LEU A 171 -12.54 26.27 14.28
CA LEU A 171 -11.44 25.88 13.39
C LEU A 171 -10.17 26.78 13.55
N SER A 172 -10.02 27.48 14.68
CA SER A 172 -8.91 28.43 14.87
C SER A 172 -7.52 27.77 14.91
N PHE A 173 -7.46 26.46 15.15
CA PHE A 173 -6.22 25.67 15.05
C PHE A 173 -5.65 25.61 13.63
N LEU A 174 -6.46 25.88 12.60
CA LEU A 174 -6.03 25.96 11.19
C LEU A 174 -5.41 27.33 10.85
N LYS A 175 -5.50 28.35 11.72
CA LYS A 175 -4.83 29.62 11.45
C LYS A 175 -3.32 29.41 11.31
N LYS A 176 -2.70 30.14 10.40
CA LYS A 176 -1.26 30.07 10.16
C LYS A 176 -0.42 30.23 11.44
N SER A 177 -0.89 31.05 12.41
CA SER A 177 -0.23 31.23 13.73
C SER A 177 -0.34 30.03 14.65
N ASN A 178 -1.31 29.17 14.48
CA ASN A 178 -1.64 28.08 15.41
C ASN A 178 -1.36 26.70 14.80
N PHE A 179 -1.20 26.65 13.47
CA PHE A 179 -1.12 25.38 12.74
C PHE A 179 0.09 24.53 13.12
N ASP A 180 1.25 25.17 13.34
CA ASP A 180 2.45 24.44 13.78
C ASP A 180 2.25 23.79 15.14
N ALA A 181 1.65 24.51 16.10
CA ALA A 181 1.34 23.97 17.43
C ALA A 181 0.30 22.84 17.35
N PHE A 182 -0.67 22.96 16.46
CA PHE A 182 -1.63 21.90 16.18
C PHE A 182 -0.96 20.66 15.61
N ILE A 183 -0.06 20.81 14.63
CA ILE A 183 0.67 19.69 14.03
C ILE A 183 1.62 19.02 15.05
N GLU A 184 2.27 19.78 15.92
CA GLU A 184 3.07 19.18 17.01
C GLU A 184 2.20 18.29 17.92
N LYS A 185 0.97 18.71 18.23
CA LYS A 185 0.01 17.90 18.97
C LYS A 185 -0.40 16.65 18.20
N VAL A 186 -0.66 16.77 16.90
CA VAL A 186 -0.97 15.63 16.02
C VAL A 186 0.19 14.61 16.00
N LYS A 187 1.44 15.09 15.91
CA LYS A 187 2.63 14.23 15.94
C LYS A 187 2.83 13.50 17.28
N GLN A 188 2.25 14.01 18.37
CA GLN A 188 2.28 13.36 19.68
C GLN A 188 1.24 12.24 19.84
N LEU A 189 0.31 12.09 18.88
CA LEU A 189 -0.64 10.97 18.84
C LEU A 189 0.09 9.68 18.45
N GLN A 190 0.99 9.23 19.33
CA GLN A 190 1.64 7.94 19.15
C GLN A 190 0.72 6.85 19.71
N LEU A 191 0.40 5.90 18.86
CA LEU A 191 -0.21 4.66 19.31
C LEU A 191 0.75 3.95 20.27
N SER A 192 0.24 3.43 21.36
CA SER A 192 0.99 2.54 22.21
C SER A 192 1.42 1.29 21.46
N GLN A 193 2.47 0.61 21.91
CA GLN A 193 2.94 -0.62 21.27
C GLN A 193 1.83 -1.67 21.20
N GLU A 194 0.99 -1.76 22.25
CA GLU A 194 -0.16 -2.68 22.30
C GLU A 194 -1.24 -2.31 21.26
N GLU A 195 -1.53 -1.04 21.06
CA GLU A 195 -2.47 -0.58 20.03
C GLU A 195 -1.94 -0.85 18.62
N ILE A 196 -0.63 -0.66 18.39
CA ILE A 196 0.02 -0.99 17.12
C ILE A 196 -0.08 -2.49 16.84
N GLU A 197 0.16 -3.34 17.84
CA GLU A 197 0.05 -4.79 17.68
C GLU A 197 -1.38 -5.22 17.38
N LYS A 198 -2.38 -4.72 18.10
CA LYS A 198 -3.81 -4.99 17.81
C LYS A 198 -4.22 -4.52 16.40
N LEU A 199 -3.74 -3.37 15.96
CA LEU A 199 -3.97 -2.89 14.61
C LEU A 199 -3.31 -3.78 13.55
N ARG A 200 -2.11 -4.29 13.83
CA ARG A 200 -1.42 -5.24 12.95
C ARG A 200 -2.18 -6.56 12.84
N GLU A 201 -2.58 -7.15 13.96
CA GLU A 201 -3.34 -8.40 13.98
C GLU A 201 -4.67 -8.27 13.21
N HIS A 202 -5.40 -7.18 13.45
CA HIS A 202 -6.64 -6.91 12.73
C HIS A 202 -6.40 -6.76 11.23
N ARG A 203 -5.37 -5.98 10.84
CA ARG A 203 -4.98 -5.80 9.44
C ARG A 203 -4.55 -7.11 8.78
N GLU A 204 -3.89 -7.98 9.51
CA GLU A 204 -3.54 -9.32 9.03
C GLU A 204 -4.77 -10.17 8.69
N GLN A 205 -5.78 -10.14 9.56
CA GLN A 205 -7.04 -10.84 9.31
C GLN A 205 -7.76 -10.27 8.08
N GLU A 206 -7.78 -8.95 7.94
CA GLU A 206 -8.33 -8.26 6.78
C GLU A 206 -7.63 -8.66 5.47
N ILE A 207 -6.29 -8.68 5.46
CA ILE A 207 -5.48 -9.08 4.30
C ILE A 207 -5.82 -10.52 3.90
N ASN A 208 -5.82 -11.46 4.84
CA ASN A 208 -6.16 -12.85 4.58
C ASN A 208 -7.57 -13.00 4.00
N ALA A 209 -8.57 -12.34 4.60
CA ALA A 209 -9.94 -12.37 4.12
C ALA A 209 -10.05 -11.79 2.69
N SER A 210 -9.34 -10.71 2.41
CA SER A 210 -9.31 -10.08 1.07
C SER A 210 -8.64 -10.98 0.03
N LEU A 211 -7.53 -11.63 0.38
CA LEU A 211 -6.84 -12.55 -0.53
C LEU A 211 -7.68 -13.80 -0.85
N VAL A 212 -8.28 -14.42 0.16
CA VAL A 212 -9.17 -15.58 -0.04
C VAL A 212 -10.39 -15.20 -0.88
N LYS A 213 -11.00 -14.05 -0.58
CA LYS A 213 -12.12 -13.52 -1.38
C LYS A 213 -11.73 -13.30 -2.83
N LEU A 214 -10.60 -12.63 -3.05
CA LEU A 214 -10.10 -12.33 -4.40
C LEU A 214 -9.82 -13.60 -5.20
N ASN A 215 -9.13 -14.59 -4.60
CA ASN A 215 -8.88 -15.86 -5.26
C ASN A 215 -10.17 -16.58 -5.67
N ASN A 216 -11.13 -16.67 -4.75
CA ASN A 216 -12.42 -17.29 -5.00
C ASN A 216 -13.21 -16.53 -6.08
N ASP A 217 -13.16 -15.19 -6.07
CA ASP A 217 -13.84 -14.38 -7.06
C ASP A 217 -13.23 -14.56 -8.46
N ILE A 218 -11.90 -14.51 -8.58
CA ILE A 218 -11.22 -14.75 -9.87
C ILE A 218 -11.47 -16.19 -10.34
N TYR A 219 -11.38 -17.18 -9.46
CA TYR A 219 -11.60 -18.58 -9.81
C TYR A 219 -13.02 -18.84 -10.34
N ASN A 220 -14.04 -18.28 -9.67
CA ASN A 220 -15.43 -18.54 -10.02
C ASN A 220 -15.95 -17.70 -11.19
N ASN A 221 -15.47 -16.47 -11.34
CA ASN A 221 -16.07 -15.49 -12.25
C ASN A 221 -15.21 -15.21 -13.49
N GLU A 222 -13.89 -15.52 -13.47
CA GLU A 222 -12.98 -15.26 -14.58
C GLU A 222 -12.50 -16.59 -15.20
N LYS A 223 -13.10 -16.95 -16.33
CA LYS A 223 -12.84 -18.23 -17.02
C LYS A 223 -11.52 -18.24 -17.78
N GLY A 224 -10.90 -19.40 -17.89
CA GLY A 224 -9.74 -19.63 -18.76
C GLY A 224 -8.41 -19.13 -18.17
N LEU A 225 -8.36 -18.82 -16.89
CA LEU A 225 -7.13 -18.48 -16.16
C LEU A 225 -6.59 -19.71 -15.44
N SER A 226 -5.38 -20.12 -15.79
CA SER A 226 -4.67 -21.14 -15.02
C SER A 226 -4.30 -20.60 -13.63
N GLU A 227 -3.95 -21.49 -12.73
CA GLU A 227 -3.46 -21.14 -11.38
C GLU A 227 -2.25 -20.20 -11.45
N ARG A 228 -1.33 -20.48 -12.36
CA ARG A 228 -0.14 -19.65 -12.62
C ARG A 228 -0.51 -18.27 -13.15
N ASP A 229 -1.48 -18.19 -14.08
CA ASP A 229 -1.94 -16.91 -14.62
C ASP A 229 -2.51 -16.00 -13.54
N ARG A 230 -3.29 -16.55 -12.61
CA ARG A 230 -3.83 -15.78 -11.46
C ARG A 230 -2.73 -15.16 -10.62
N VAL A 231 -1.68 -15.93 -10.32
CA VAL A 231 -0.51 -15.44 -9.56
C VAL A 231 0.18 -14.29 -10.30
N TYR A 232 0.45 -14.46 -11.59
CA TYR A 232 1.14 -13.43 -12.37
C TYR A 232 0.29 -12.18 -12.60
N LEU A 233 -1.03 -12.33 -12.72
CA LEU A 233 -1.94 -11.20 -12.82
C LEU A 233 -1.98 -10.37 -11.53
N VAL A 234 -2.02 -11.03 -10.37
CA VAL A 234 -1.98 -10.33 -9.08
C VAL A 234 -0.66 -9.59 -8.93
N ALA A 235 0.47 -10.25 -9.20
CA ALA A 235 1.78 -9.62 -9.13
C ALA A 235 1.91 -8.41 -10.07
N ALA A 236 1.51 -8.57 -11.33
CA ALA A 236 1.54 -7.49 -12.32
C ALA A 236 0.63 -6.32 -11.93
N SER A 237 -0.56 -6.61 -11.40
CA SER A 237 -1.55 -5.61 -10.99
C SER A 237 -1.14 -4.87 -9.71
N ILE A 238 -0.21 -5.39 -8.92
CA ILE A 238 0.39 -4.70 -7.79
C ILE A 238 1.59 -3.85 -8.24
N ILE A 239 2.45 -4.38 -9.11
CA ILE A 239 3.67 -3.67 -9.57
C ILE A 239 3.34 -2.46 -10.44
N ALA A 240 2.41 -2.61 -11.39
CA ALA A 240 2.10 -1.56 -12.35
C ALA A 240 1.60 -0.25 -11.69
N PRO A 241 0.74 -0.28 -10.64
CA PRO A 241 0.29 0.91 -9.93
C PRO A 241 1.31 1.53 -8.97
N LEU A 242 2.43 0.87 -8.66
CA LEU A 242 3.40 1.45 -7.71
C LEU A 242 4.12 2.68 -8.28
N GLY A 243 4.46 2.64 -9.56
CA GLY A 243 5.24 3.70 -10.17
C GLY A 243 6.63 3.91 -9.54
N VAL A 244 7.32 4.94 -9.98
CA VAL A 244 8.56 5.44 -9.37
C VAL A 244 8.44 6.96 -9.31
N ALA A 245 8.54 7.52 -8.13
CA ALA A 245 8.37 8.95 -7.92
C ALA A 245 9.24 9.77 -8.91
N TRP A 246 8.64 10.74 -9.56
CA TRP A 246 9.24 11.67 -10.56
C TRP A 246 9.74 11.00 -11.86
N LYS A 247 9.67 9.66 -11.99
CA LYS A 247 10.22 8.93 -13.14
C LYS A 247 9.18 8.11 -13.89
N VAL A 248 8.38 7.33 -13.19
CA VAL A 248 7.36 6.46 -13.78
C VAL A 248 6.03 6.70 -13.08
N ALA A 249 5.08 7.29 -13.80
CA ALA A 249 3.74 7.50 -13.27
C ALA A 249 3.07 6.16 -12.94
N ALA A 250 2.38 6.09 -11.81
CA ALA A 250 1.49 4.98 -11.48
C ALA A 250 0.43 4.78 -12.57
N ILE A 251 -0.02 3.55 -12.75
CA ILE A 251 -1.17 3.28 -13.63
C ILE A 251 -2.45 3.29 -12.80
N GLU A 252 -3.47 3.98 -13.28
CA GLU A 252 -4.79 4.01 -12.69
C GLU A 252 -5.77 3.14 -13.48
N LYS A 253 -6.89 2.73 -12.85
CA LYS A 253 -7.93 1.92 -13.51
C LYS A 253 -8.43 2.57 -14.80
N SER A 254 -8.52 3.90 -14.80
CA SER A 254 -8.96 4.71 -15.94
C SER A 254 -8.01 4.65 -17.15
N ALA A 255 -6.77 4.22 -16.97
CA ALA A 255 -5.82 4.05 -18.06
C ALA A 255 -6.12 2.81 -18.93
N LEU A 256 -6.84 1.83 -18.37
CA LEU A 256 -7.23 0.62 -19.07
C LEU A 256 -8.53 0.90 -19.85
N LYS A 257 -8.44 0.89 -21.19
CA LYS A 257 -9.54 1.30 -22.09
C LYS A 257 -10.23 0.13 -22.76
N SER A 258 -9.83 -1.10 -22.46
CA SER A 258 -10.35 -2.32 -23.11
C SER A 258 -10.21 -2.26 -24.63
N SER A 259 -9.09 -1.71 -25.13
CA SER A 259 -8.77 -1.68 -26.56
C SER A 259 -8.49 -3.09 -27.08
N THR A 260 -8.96 -3.38 -28.28
CA THR A 260 -8.64 -4.61 -29.01
C THR A 260 -7.43 -4.46 -29.95
N GLU A 261 -6.92 -3.24 -30.10
CA GLU A 261 -5.78 -2.91 -30.94
C GLU A 261 -4.47 -3.42 -30.30
N GLU A 262 -3.71 -4.19 -31.06
CA GLU A 262 -2.41 -4.70 -30.62
C GLU A 262 -1.45 -3.55 -30.27
N GLY A 263 -0.73 -3.67 -29.17
CA GLY A 263 0.11 -2.61 -28.60
C GLY A 263 -0.64 -1.61 -27.71
N ASN A 264 -1.98 -1.55 -27.79
CA ASN A 264 -2.85 -0.69 -26.99
C ASN A 264 -3.86 -1.48 -26.13
N ARG A 265 -3.79 -2.81 -26.15
CA ARG A 265 -4.59 -3.66 -25.26
C ARG A 265 -4.22 -3.39 -23.80
N ASP A 266 -5.11 -3.69 -22.89
CA ASP A 266 -4.87 -3.45 -21.46
C ASP A 266 -3.62 -4.19 -20.95
N GLY A 267 -3.37 -5.41 -21.45
CA GLY A 267 -2.14 -6.16 -21.14
C GLY A 267 -0.86 -5.50 -21.67
N ASP A 268 -0.91 -4.90 -22.85
CA ASP A 268 0.23 -4.18 -23.43
C ASP A 268 0.55 -2.91 -22.61
N ILE A 269 -0.50 -2.23 -22.10
CA ILE A 269 -0.35 -1.05 -21.25
C ILE A 269 0.29 -1.41 -19.91
N ILE A 270 -0.22 -2.46 -19.23
CA ILE A 270 0.34 -2.94 -17.95
C ILE A 270 1.78 -3.38 -18.14
N LEU A 271 2.08 -4.18 -19.16
CA LEU A 271 3.42 -4.67 -19.44
C LEU A 271 4.41 -3.53 -19.72
N ARG A 272 4.00 -2.51 -20.45
CA ARG A 272 4.80 -1.30 -20.71
C ARG A 272 5.13 -0.54 -19.42
N LYS A 273 4.18 -0.44 -18.51
CA LYS A 273 4.39 0.17 -17.18
C LYS A 273 5.35 -0.64 -16.31
N ILE A 274 5.21 -1.96 -16.32
CA ILE A 274 6.13 -2.86 -15.61
C ILE A 274 7.54 -2.74 -16.18
N LYS A 275 7.70 -2.72 -17.51
CA LYS A 275 9.02 -2.52 -18.15
C LYS A 275 9.67 -1.21 -17.70
N ALA A 276 8.90 -0.12 -17.70
CA ALA A 276 9.38 1.18 -17.24
C ALA A 276 9.76 1.16 -15.74
N PHE A 277 8.91 0.56 -14.89
CA PHE A 277 9.19 0.40 -13.46
C PHE A 277 10.47 -0.39 -13.21
N LEU A 278 10.64 -1.55 -13.86
CA LEU A 278 11.83 -2.38 -13.72
C LEU A 278 13.09 -1.71 -14.27
N GLY A 279 12.96 -0.84 -15.27
CA GLY A 279 14.05 -0.04 -15.82
C GLY A 279 14.68 0.91 -14.81
N GLU A 280 13.87 1.40 -13.86
CA GLU A 280 14.31 2.29 -12.77
C GLU A 280 14.82 1.53 -11.53
N LYS A 281 14.73 0.19 -11.54
CA LYS A 281 15.29 -0.65 -10.49
C LYS A 281 16.68 -1.13 -10.89
N ASN A 282 17.56 -1.23 -9.90
CA ASN A 282 18.94 -1.67 -10.12
C ASN A 282 19.05 -3.19 -10.31
N LEU A 283 18.24 -3.73 -11.23
CA LEU A 283 18.20 -5.16 -11.55
C LEU A 283 19.12 -5.48 -12.72
N PRO A 284 19.82 -6.64 -12.72
CA PRO A 284 20.50 -7.15 -13.89
C PRO A 284 19.55 -7.27 -15.10
N GLN A 285 20.06 -7.00 -16.30
CA GLN A 285 19.26 -7.03 -17.53
C GLN A 285 18.57 -8.40 -17.74
N GLU A 286 19.30 -9.48 -17.51
CA GLU A 286 18.79 -10.85 -17.64
C GLU A 286 17.55 -11.10 -16.75
N LYS A 287 17.58 -10.59 -15.50
CA LYS A 287 16.44 -10.70 -14.59
C LYS A 287 15.26 -9.86 -15.05
N ARG A 288 15.50 -8.64 -15.52
CA ARG A 288 14.43 -7.79 -16.08
C ARG A 288 13.75 -8.47 -17.27
N ASP A 289 14.55 -9.03 -18.18
CA ASP A 289 14.06 -9.73 -19.36
C ASP A 289 13.27 -10.99 -19.00
N LEU A 290 13.71 -11.73 -17.98
CA LEU A 290 13.01 -12.90 -17.46
C LEU A 290 11.64 -12.51 -16.89
N ILE A 291 11.59 -11.51 -16.00
CA ILE A 291 10.32 -11.03 -15.39
C ILE A 291 9.36 -10.57 -16.48
N VAL A 292 9.85 -9.73 -17.41
CA VAL A 292 9.05 -9.19 -18.50
C VAL A 292 8.50 -10.31 -19.37
N ARG A 293 9.34 -11.27 -19.76
CA ARG A 293 8.91 -12.41 -20.59
C ARG A 293 7.88 -13.28 -19.89
N THR A 294 8.10 -13.56 -18.61
CA THR A 294 7.18 -14.37 -17.81
C THR A 294 5.81 -13.70 -17.70
N LEU A 295 5.76 -12.42 -17.35
CA LEU A 295 4.51 -11.68 -17.25
C LEU A 295 3.86 -11.44 -18.61
N GLN A 296 4.64 -11.26 -19.67
CA GLN A 296 4.14 -11.08 -21.03
C GLN A 296 3.33 -12.29 -21.49
N ASN A 297 3.79 -13.50 -21.19
CA ASN A 297 3.10 -14.74 -21.57
C ASN A 297 1.66 -14.81 -21.04
N THR A 298 1.36 -14.17 -19.92
CA THR A 298 0.00 -14.07 -19.38
C THR A 298 -0.70 -12.80 -19.88
N LEU A 299 -0.06 -11.63 -19.71
CA LEU A 299 -0.71 -10.33 -19.93
C LEU A 299 -1.10 -10.07 -21.40
N THR A 300 -0.39 -10.63 -22.38
CA THR A 300 -0.63 -10.35 -23.80
C THR A 300 -1.42 -11.44 -24.53
N THR A 301 -1.95 -12.44 -23.81
CA THR A 301 -2.81 -13.45 -24.44
C THR A 301 -4.13 -12.85 -24.91
N ASP A 302 -4.64 -13.37 -26.03
CA ASP A 302 -5.92 -12.88 -26.59
C ASP A 302 -7.08 -13.12 -25.64
N ASN A 303 -7.06 -14.24 -24.92
CA ASN A 303 -8.13 -14.60 -23.98
C ASN A 303 -8.34 -13.51 -22.92
N ILE A 304 -7.27 -13.07 -22.24
CA ILE A 304 -7.39 -12.10 -21.15
C ILE A 304 -7.66 -10.67 -21.64
N ASN A 305 -7.28 -10.36 -22.88
CA ASN A 305 -7.53 -9.06 -23.52
C ASN A 305 -8.86 -9.02 -24.30
N LYS A 306 -9.59 -10.15 -24.37
CA LYS A 306 -10.90 -10.21 -24.99
C LYS A 306 -11.87 -9.27 -24.29
N VAL A 307 -12.57 -8.46 -25.08
CA VAL A 307 -13.59 -7.53 -24.59
C VAL A 307 -14.94 -8.22 -24.60
N GLU A 308 -15.57 -8.30 -23.43
CA GLU A 308 -16.93 -8.79 -23.23
C GLU A 308 -17.70 -7.76 -22.38
N ASP A 309 -18.91 -7.42 -22.78
CA ASP A 309 -19.75 -6.40 -22.12
C ASP A 309 -19.04 -5.03 -21.96
N GLY A 310 -18.20 -4.68 -22.93
CA GLY A 310 -17.49 -3.40 -22.96
C GLY A 310 -16.19 -3.34 -22.16
N GLU A 311 -15.80 -4.42 -21.49
CA GLU A 311 -14.56 -4.47 -20.71
C GLU A 311 -13.72 -5.71 -21.04
N SER A 312 -12.37 -5.56 -21.02
CA SER A 312 -11.47 -6.71 -21.10
C SER A 312 -11.49 -7.49 -19.78
N GLN A 313 -11.26 -8.81 -19.87
CA GLN A 313 -11.10 -9.63 -18.68
C GLN A 313 -9.97 -9.11 -17.79
N LEU A 314 -8.87 -8.68 -18.38
CA LEU A 314 -7.73 -8.11 -17.65
C LEU A 314 -8.12 -6.85 -16.88
N LYS A 315 -8.89 -5.95 -17.47
CA LYS A 315 -9.36 -4.74 -16.76
C LYS A 315 -10.26 -5.10 -15.58
N ARG A 316 -11.16 -6.07 -15.72
CA ARG A 316 -12.01 -6.56 -14.61
C ARG A 316 -11.15 -7.13 -13.48
N VAL A 317 -10.18 -8.01 -13.80
CA VAL A 317 -9.29 -8.62 -12.81
C VAL A 317 -8.41 -7.56 -12.14
N PHE A 318 -7.80 -6.66 -12.91
CA PHE A 318 -7.00 -5.54 -12.40
C PHE A 318 -7.80 -4.67 -11.44
N THR A 319 -9.03 -4.32 -11.80
CA THR A 319 -9.93 -3.52 -10.96
C THR A 319 -10.22 -4.22 -9.63
N LYS A 320 -10.55 -5.52 -9.65
CA LYS A 320 -10.77 -6.32 -8.45
C LYS A 320 -9.55 -6.33 -7.52
N ILE A 321 -8.35 -6.51 -8.10
CA ILE A 321 -7.10 -6.54 -7.34
C ILE A 321 -6.83 -5.18 -6.67
N ILE A 322 -6.99 -4.09 -7.40
CA ILE A 322 -6.81 -2.75 -6.85
C ILE A 322 -7.85 -2.47 -5.75
N ASP A 323 -9.09 -2.85 -5.97
CA ASP A 323 -10.17 -2.59 -5.02
C ASP A 323 -10.04 -3.43 -3.73
N ASP A 324 -9.68 -4.70 -3.84
CA ASP A 324 -9.57 -5.59 -2.70
C ASP A 324 -8.20 -5.48 -1.96
N LEU A 325 -7.12 -5.21 -2.68
CA LEU A 325 -5.77 -5.20 -2.12
C LEU A 325 -5.10 -3.82 -2.08
N GLY A 326 -5.55 -2.86 -2.88
CA GLY A 326 -4.90 -1.57 -3.04
C GLY A 326 -4.63 -0.83 -1.74
N ILE A 327 -5.57 -0.91 -0.77
CA ILE A 327 -5.41 -0.31 0.55
C ILE A 327 -4.20 -0.83 1.32
N TYR A 328 -3.78 -2.05 1.07
CA TYR A 328 -2.67 -2.67 1.82
C TYR A 328 -1.31 -2.33 1.25
N TYR A 329 -1.18 -2.24 -0.08
CA TYR A 329 0.11 -1.95 -0.71
C TYR A 329 0.32 -0.46 -1.05
N LYS A 330 -0.73 0.31 -1.31
CA LYS A 330 -0.61 1.75 -1.60
C LYS A 330 -0.32 2.59 -0.36
N ILE A 331 -0.85 2.22 0.81
CA ILE A 331 -0.54 2.88 2.09
C ILE A 331 0.89 2.57 2.57
N GLY A 332 1.51 1.55 2.04
CA GLY A 332 2.89 1.14 2.32
C GLY A 332 3.00 -0.38 2.31
N LEU A 333 3.89 -0.87 1.48
CA LEU A 333 4.24 -2.29 1.50
C LEU A 333 4.87 -2.60 2.85
N SER A 334 4.19 -3.44 3.63
CA SER A 334 4.72 -3.97 4.88
C SER A 334 5.18 -5.42 4.65
N THR A 335 6.14 -5.87 5.46
CA THR A 335 6.58 -7.26 5.48
C THR A 335 5.40 -8.21 5.67
N ASP A 336 4.44 -7.81 6.51
CA ASP A 336 3.27 -8.63 6.81
C ASP A 336 2.35 -8.79 5.60
N PHE A 337 2.15 -7.72 4.82
CA PHE A 337 1.35 -7.81 3.58
C PHE A 337 2.02 -8.69 2.53
N THR A 338 3.29 -8.41 2.22
CA THR A 338 4.00 -9.17 1.17
C THR A 338 4.19 -10.63 1.55
N GLY A 339 4.54 -10.92 2.80
CA GLY A 339 4.65 -12.28 3.29
C GLY A 339 3.34 -13.07 3.13
N LYS A 340 2.21 -12.49 3.53
CA LYS A 340 0.89 -13.13 3.38
C LYS A 340 0.45 -13.24 1.93
N LEU A 341 0.65 -12.18 1.15
CA LEU A 341 0.36 -12.20 -0.28
C LEU A 341 1.08 -13.36 -0.98
N PHE A 342 2.38 -13.47 -0.78
CA PHE A 342 3.16 -14.50 -1.48
C PHE A 342 2.92 -15.90 -0.94
N ASN A 343 2.62 -16.05 0.35
CA ASN A 343 2.20 -17.33 0.93
C ASN A 343 0.86 -17.79 0.33
N GLU A 344 -0.11 -16.89 0.21
CA GLU A 344 -1.39 -17.20 -0.41
C GLU A 344 -1.24 -17.47 -1.90
N MET A 345 -0.50 -16.63 -2.63
CA MET A 345 -0.23 -16.84 -4.07
C MET A 345 0.50 -18.15 -4.34
N TYR A 346 1.36 -18.59 -3.43
CA TYR A 346 2.01 -19.91 -3.52
C TYR A 346 0.99 -21.03 -3.45
N SER A 347 0.00 -20.94 -2.55
CA SER A 347 -1.07 -21.92 -2.46
C SER A 347 -1.92 -22.05 -3.74
N TRP A 348 -1.94 -20.97 -4.55
CA TRP A 348 -2.68 -20.94 -5.82
C TRP A 348 -1.94 -21.60 -6.98
N LEU A 349 -0.66 -21.94 -6.85
CA LEU A 349 0.13 -22.54 -7.93
C LEU A 349 -0.25 -24.01 -8.23
N GLY A 350 -1.19 -24.58 -7.48
CA GLY A 350 -1.76 -25.90 -7.76
C GLY A 350 -0.75 -27.06 -7.72
N PHE A 351 0.30 -26.91 -6.92
CA PHE A 351 1.23 -28.01 -6.70
C PHE A 351 0.47 -29.21 -6.11
N SER A 352 0.83 -30.43 -6.58
CA SER A 352 0.27 -31.66 -5.98
C SER A 352 0.50 -31.68 -4.47
N GLN A 353 -0.39 -32.35 -3.73
CA GLN A 353 -0.29 -32.45 -2.27
C GLN A 353 1.09 -32.90 -1.80
N ASP A 354 1.75 -33.78 -2.56
CA ASP A 354 3.12 -34.23 -2.28
C ASP A 354 4.15 -33.09 -2.43
N LYS A 355 4.01 -32.24 -3.45
CA LYS A 355 4.86 -31.05 -3.61
C LYS A 355 4.54 -29.92 -2.63
N LEU A 356 3.28 -29.78 -2.20
CA LEU A 356 2.89 -28.82 -1.16
C LEU A 356 3.44 -29.21 0.22
N ASN A 357 3.60 -30.52 0.47
CA ASN A 357 4.23 -30.99 1.70
C ASN A 357 5.74 -30.73 1.73
N ASP A 358 6.37 -30.55 0.56
CA ASP A 358 7.82 -30.31 0.43
C ASP A 358 8.19 -28.84 0.56
N VAL A 359 7.28 -27.91 0.30
CA VAL A 359 7.56 -26.46 0.36
C VAL A 359 6.63 -25.80 1.37
N VAL A 360 7.07 -25.79 2.63
CA VAL A 360 6.38 -25.06 3.70
C VAL A 360 6.91 -23.63 3.75
N LEU A 361 6.06 -22.67 3.37
CA LEU A 361 6.41 -21.26 3.51
C LEU A 361 6.46 -20.85 4.98
N THR A 362 7.52 -20.13 5.34
CA THR A 362 7.74 -19.70 6.71
C THR A 362 6.81 -18.54 7.06
N PRO A 363 5.99 -18.65 8.12
CA PRO A 363 5.20 -17.53 8.62
C PRO A 363 6.09 -16.32 8.95
N SER A 364 5.60 -15.09 8.68
CA SER A 364 6.38 -13.86 8.83
C SER A 364 6.95 -13.66 10.24
N TYR A 365 6.18 -13.98 11.28
CA TYR A 365 6.64 -13.89 12.66
C TYR A 365 7.77 -14.88 13.00
N VAL A 366 7.76 -16.08 12.40
CA VAL A 366 8.86 -17.06 12.53
C VAL A 366 10.08 -16.55 11.79
N ALA A 367 9.92 -16.00 10.61
CA ALA A 367 11.01 -15.42 9.83
C ALA A 367 11.71 -14.29 10.58
N ILE A 368 10.94 -13.38 11.18
CA ILE A 368 11.46 -12.29 12.03
C ILE A 368 12.18 -12.86 13.26
N LEU A 369 11.59 -13.86 13.93
CA LEU A 369 12.21 -14.50 15.08
C LEU A 369 13.57 -15.13 14.73
N LEU A 370 13.65 -15.84 13.60
CA LEU A 370 14.91 -16.45 13.14
C LEU A 370 15.96 -15.40 12.80
N ALA A 371 15.60 -14.31 12.13
CA ALA A 371 16.51 -13.21 11.85
C ALA A 371 17.09 -12.58 13.14
N ARG A 372 16.24 -12.37 14.16
CA ARG A 372 16.65 -11.85 15.46
C ARG A 372 17.51 -12.83 16.25
N LEU A 373 17.17 -14.12 16.25
CA LEU A 373 17.99 -15.17 16.90
C LEU A 373 19.36 -15.31 16.24
N ALA A 374 19.42 -15.16 14.92
CA ALA A 374 20.69 -15.11 14.18
C ALA A 374 21.47 -13.79 14.39
N ARG A 375 20.91 -12.83 15.15
CA ARG A 375 21.51 -11.52 15.43
C ARG A 375 21.88 -10.75 14.17
N VAL A 376 21.05 -10.85 13.16
CA VAL A 376 21.21 -10.10 11.91
C VAL A 376 21.22 -8.60 12.19
N ASN A 377 22.20 -7.89 11.65
CA ASN A 377 22.41 -6.45 11.82
C ASN A 377 22.82 -5.80 10.48
N LYS A 378 22.98 -4.48 10.45
CA LYS A 378 23.29 -3.72 9.22
C LYS A 378 24.53 -4.22 8.44
N ASP A 379 25.45 -4.87 9.10
CA ASP A 379 26.71 -5.32 8.50
C ASP A 379 26.70 -6.81 8.13
N SER A 380 25.64 -7.54 8.50
CA SER A 380 25.51 -8.98 8.23
C SER A 380 25.35 -9.26 6.73
N TYR A 381 25.89 -10.40 6.31
CA TYR A 381 25.63 -11.04 5.02
C TYR A 381 24.78 -12.29 5.24
N VAL A 382 23.57 -12.31 4.70
CA VAL A 382 22.58 -13.36 4.98
C VAL A 382 22.36 -14.22 3.75
N TRP A 383 22.48 -15.54 3.96
CA TRP A 383 22.26 -16.54 2.92
C TRP A 383 21.10 -17.47 3.30
N ASP A 384 20.20 -17.65 2.33
CA ASP A 384 19.10 -18.63 2.36
C ASP A 384 19.20 -19.51 1.11
N PHE A 385 19.66 -20.74 1.26
CA PHE A 385 19.84 -21.66 0.14
C PHE A 385 18.62 -22.57 -0.13
N ALA A 386 17.48 -22.27 0.49
CA ALA A 386 16.15 -22.85 0.21
C ALA A 386 15.11 -21.75 0.30
N THR A 387 15.31 -20.70 -0.50
CA THR A 387 14.70 -19.37 -0.34
C THR A 387 13.16 -19.37 -0.41
N GLY A 388 12.54 -20.32 -1.12
CA GLY A 388 11.10 -20.27 -1.31
C GLY A 388 10.66 -18.92 -1.93
N SER A 389 9.68 -18.28 -1.34
CA SER A 389 9.21 -16.93 -1.74
C SER A 389 10.08 -15.77 -1.22
N ALA A 390 11.26 -16.03 -0.68
CA ALA A 390 12.19 -15.09 -0.06
C ALA A 390 11.69 -14.44 1.25
N GLY A 391 10.73 -15.04 1.94
CA GLY A 391 10.18 -14.50 3.19
C GLY A 391 11.23 -14.33 4.29
N LEU A 392 12.19 -15.26 4.43
CA LEU A 392 13.29 -15.19 5.39
C LEU A 392 14.26 -14.05 5.05
N LEU A 393 14.63 -13.88 3.78
CA LEU A 393 15.51 -12.80 3.33
C LEU A 393 14.87 -11.43 3.49
N VAL A 394 13.55 -11.32 3.24
CA VAL A 394 12.80 -10.08 3.49
C VAL A 394 12.82 -9.73 4.98
N ALA A 395 12.59 -10.71 5.87
CA ALA A 395 12.66 -10.48 7.31
C ALA A 395 14.07 -10.05 7.76
N ALA A 396 15.10 -10.72 7.27
CA ALA A 396 16.49 -10.36 7.54
C ALA A 396 16.82 -8.95 7.06
N MET A 397 16.46 -8.60 5.81
CA MET A 397 16.65 -7.26 5.25
C MET A 397 16.01 -6.17 6.13
N ASN A 398 14.80 -6.41 6.63
CA ASN A 398 14.11 -5.44 7.47
C ASN A 398 14.81 -5.24 8.82
N GLU A 399 15.25 -6.32 9.48
CA GLU A 399 16.02 -6.19 10.73
C GLU A 399 17.34 -5.44 10.49
N MET A 400 18.03 -5.70 9.35
CA MET A 400 19.23 -4.96 8.95
C MET A 400 18.97 -3.47 8.75
N LEU A 401 17.84 -3.11 8.11
CA LEU A 401 17.44 -1.72 7.86
C LEU A 401 17.02 -1.01 9.17
N ILE A 402 16.37 -1.71 10.09
CA ILE A 402 16.03 -1.20 11.42
C ILE A 402 17.30 -0.87 12.19
N ASP A 403 18.24 -1.82 12.28
CA ASP A 403 19.53 -1.63 12.95
C ASP A 403 20.33 -0.49 12.31
N ALA A 404 20.39 -0.40 10.98
CA ALA A 404 21.03 0.70 10.27
C ALA A 404 20.40 2.06 10.63
N LYS A 405 19.09 2.15 10.71
CA LYS A 405 18.37 3.38 11.06
C LYS A 405 18.63 3.82 12.50
N GLU A 406 18.77 2.88 13.42
CA GLU A 406 19.08 3.16 14.83
C GLU A 406 20.51 3.68 15.01
N GLN A 407 21.47 3.11 14.27
CA GLN A 407 22.89 3.40 14.41
C GLN A 407 23.37 4.59 13.57
N ILE A 408 22.79 4.81 12.38
CA ILE A 408 23.21 5.84 11.42
C ILE A 408 22.27 7.05 11.55
N LYS A 409 22.84 8.18 11.99
CA LYS A 409 22.06 9.43 12.19
C LYS A 409 21.99 10.30 10.94
N SER A 410 22.95 10.19 10.02
CA SER A 410 22.96 10.94 8.76
C SER A 410 21.98 10.31 7.75
N PRO A 411 21.01 11.06 7.20
CA PRO A 411 20.09 10.55 6.18
C PRO A 411 20.81 10.02 4.93
N ASP A 412 21.88 10.70 4.50
CA ASP A 412 22.63 10.31 3.31
C ASP A 412 23.43 9.02 3.53
N GLU A 413 24.08 8.88 4.70
CA GLU A 413 24.78 7.64 5.07
C GLU A 413 23.80 6.47 5.24
N PHE A 414 22.62 6.71 5.82
CA PHE A 414 21.57 5.70 5.91
C PHE A 414 21.07 5.28 4.52
N ALA A 415 20.89 6.22 3.60
CA ALA A 415 20.49 5.91 2.22
C ALA A 415 21.52 5.04 1.51
N LEU A 416 22.82 5.37 1.66
CA LEU A 416 23.92 4.58 1.11
C LEU A 416 23.98 3.18 1.72
N LYS A 417 23.85 3.08 3.06
CA LYS A 417 23.88 1.76 3.74
C LYS A 417 22.67 0.92 3.35
N SER A 418 21.49 1.51 3.26
CA SER A 418 20.27 0.83 2.79
C SER A 418 20.43 0.28 1.37
N ALA A 419 21.04 1.07 0.47
CA ALA A 419 21.33 0.62 -0.89
C ALA A 419 22.34 -0.53 -0.89
N GLN A 420 23.38 -0.47 -0.06
CA GLN A 420 24.39 -1.53 0.08
C GLN A 420 23.79 -2.84 0.61
N ILE A 421 22.96 -2.77 1.67
CA ILE A 421 22.25 -3.93 2.22
C ILE A 421 21.47 -4.63 1.11
N LYS A 422 20.63 -3.89 0.41
CA LYS A 422 19.78 -4.40 -0.67
C LYS A 422 20.57 -4.92 -1.87
N ALA A 423 21.70 -4.28 -2.19
CA ALA A 423 22.49 -4.63 -3.37
C ALA A 423 23.42 -5.83 -3.16
N ASN A 424 23.95 -6.04 -1.95
CA ASN A 424 25.11 -6.91 -1.79
C ASN A 424 25.05 -7.89 -0.60
N GLN A 425 24.13 -7.71 0.34
CA GLN A 425 24.21 -8.42 1.61
C GLN A 425 23.20 -9.57 1.77
N LEU A 426 22.43 -9.86 0.72
CA LEU A 426 21.41 -10.91 0.73
C LEU A 426 21.64 -11.87 -0.44
N LEU A 427 21.63 -13.18 -0.18
CA LEU A 427 21.73 -14.21 -1.21
C LEU A 427 20.67 -15.27 -0.99
N GLY A 428 19.92 -15.60 -2.05
CA GLY A 428 18.91 -16.66 -2.04
C GLY A 428 19.08 -17.62 -3.21
N LEU A 429 18.82 -18.90 -2.98
CA LEU A 429 18.76 -19.92 -4.03
C LEU A 429 17.42 -20.63 -3.98
N GLU A 430 16.80 -20.77 -5.16
CA GLU A 430 15.54 -21.48 -5.33
C GLU A 430 15.57 -22.29 -6.63
N ILE A 431 15.30 -23.58 -6.51
CA ILE A 431 15.37 -24.51 -7.64
C ILE A 431 14.10 -24.46 -8.50
N LEU A 432 12.94 -24.23 -7.91
CA LEU A 432 11.65 -24.20 -8.63
C LEU A 432 11.46 -22.83 -9.30
N SER A 433 11.43 -22.80 -10.63
CA SER A 433 11.37 -21.56 -11.40
C SER A 433 10.16 -20.68 -11.08
N GLU A 434 8.99 -21.28 -10.80
CA GLU A 434 7.77 -20.57 -10.41
C GLU A 434 7.93 -19.90 -9.04
N VAL A 435 8.51 -20.60 -8.08
CA VAL A 435 8.77 -20.09 -6.73
C VAL A 435 9.87 -19.02 -6.75
N TYR A 436 10.90 -19.23 -7.55
CA TYR A 436 11.92 -18.23 -7.83
C TYR A 436 11.34 -16.92 -8.35
N MET A 437 10.35 -16.98 -9.27
CA MET A 437 9.65 -15.78 -9.73
C MET A 437 8.91 -15.06 -8.59
N LEU A 438 8.27 -15.81 -7.69
CA LEU A 438 7.64 -15.22 -6.50
C LEU A 438 8.68 -14.56 -5.59
N ALA A 439 9.83 -15.21 -5.39
CA ALA A 439 10.92 -14.64 -4.59
C ALA A 439 11.42 -13.29 -5.15
N ILE A 440 11.67 -13.23 -6.47
CA ILE A 440 12.08 -11.98 -7.12
C ILE A 440 11.01 -10.90 -6.96
N LEU A 441 9.75 -11.22 -7.21
CA LEU A 441 8.65 -10.26 -7.12
C LEU A 441 8.48 -9.74 -5.68
N ASN A 442 8.61 -10.63 -4.69
CA ASN A 442 8.57 -10.25 -3.28
C ASN A 442 9.70 -9.26 -2.94
N MET A 443 10.94 -9.58 -3.30
CA MET A 443 12.09 -8.72 -3.05
C MET A 443 11.94 -7.35 -3.75
N ILE A 444 11.48 -7.33 -5.00
CA ILE A 444 11.21 -6.07 -5.74
C ILE A 444 10.15 -5.23 -5.04
N LEU A 445 9.07 -5.83 -4.57
CA LEU A 445 8.01 -5.12 -3.86
C LEU A 445 8.50 -4.55 -2.53
N MET A 446 9.41 -5.26 -1.85
CA MET A 446 10.05 -4.77 -0.61
C MET A 446 11.17 -3.75 -0.86
N GLY A 447 11.33 -3.33 -2.12
CA GLY A 447 12.27 -2.28 -2.52
C GLY A 447 13.71 -2.76 -2.71
N ASP A 448 13.93 -4.08 -2.73
CA ASP A 448 15.19 -4.65 -3.17
C ASP A 448 15.20 -4.81 -4.70
N GLY A 449 15.86 -3.88 -5.38
CA GLY A 449 15.96 -3.90 -6.84
C GLY A 449 17.14 -4.73 -7.37
N SER A 450 18.01 -5.21 -6.53
CA SER A 450 19.27 -5.88 -6.95
C SER A 450 19.48 -7.27 -6.37
N SER A 451 18.40 -7.86 -5.84
CA SER A 451 18.49 -9.12 -5.10
C SER A 451 19.30 -10.21 -5.80
N HIS A 452 20.19 -10.80 -5.06
CA HIS A 452 20.92 -11.99 -5.47
C HIS A 452 20.09 -13.24 -5.20
N ILE A 453 18.88 -13.31 -5.77
CA ILE A 453 18.12 -14.54 -5.84
C ILE A 453 18.51 -15.27 -7.13
N LEU A 454 18.91 -16.51 -7.02
CA LEU A 454 19.38 -17.34 -8.14
C LEU A 454 18.46 -18.54 -8.32
N ASN A 455 18.08 -18.84 -9.56
CA ASN A 455 17.37 -20.07 -9.89
C ASN A 455 18.39 -21.18 -10.14
N LYS A 456 18.80 -21.85 -9.07
CA LYS A 456 19.81 -22.89 -9.07
C LYS A 456 19.52 -23.96 -8.02
N ASP A 457 19.99 -25.18 -8.29
CA ASP A 457 20.15 -26.21 -7.26
C ASP A 457 21.31 -25.81 -6.33
N SER A 458 21.00 -25.51 -5.08
CA SER A 458 21.97 -25.03 -4.11
C SER A 458 23.05 -26.06 -3.74
N LEU A 459 22.78 -27.35 -3.96
CA LEU A 459 23.69 -28.44 -3.65
C LEU A 459 24.57 -28.87 -4.85
N LYS A 460 24.05 -28.72 -6.07
CA LYS A 460 24.71 -29.23 -7.28
C LYS A 460 25.30 -28.16 -8.19
N GLU A 461 24.68 -26.98 -8.21
CA GLU A 461 24.94 -25.97 -9.24
C GLU A 461 25.54 -24.67 -8.69
N TYR A 462 25.53 -24.48 -7.36
CA TYR A 462 26.05 -23.27 -6.77
C TYR A 462 27.52 -23.44 -6.37
N ASP A 463 28.36 -22.54 -6.84
CA ASP A 463 29.82 -22.56 -6.65
C ASP A 463 30.35 -21.68 -5.50
N GLY A 464 29.45 -21.09 -4.72
CA GLY A 464 29.78 -20.19 -3.61
C GLY A 464 30.04 -18.75 -4.02
N THR A 465 30.00 -18.41 -5.31
CA THR A 465 30.29 -17.06 -5.80
C THR A 465 29.05 -16.26 -6.12
N TYR A 466 29.15 -14.94 -6.08
CA TYR A 466 28.13 -14.04 -6.54
C TYR A 466 28.73 -12.75 -7.13
N LYS A 467 27.92 -12.04 -7.93
CA LYS A 467 28.33 -10.81 -8.57
C LYS A 467 27.92 -9.60 -7.73
N ILE A 468 28.86 -8.72 -7.46
CA ILE A 468 28.62 -7.43 -6.84
C ILE A 468 28.89 -6.30 -7.82
N LYS A 469 28.15 -5.20 -7.70
CA LYS A 469 28.45 -3.95 -8.38
C LYS A 469 29.34 -3.09 -7.48
N ARG A 470 30.40 -2.58 -8.02
CA ARG A 470 31.27 -1.59 -7.38
C ARG A 470 31.56 -0.46 -8.34
N VAL A 471 31.83 0.71 -7.79
CA VAL A 471 32.42 1.80 -8.55
C VAL A 471 33.93 1.63 -8.51
N ASP A 472 34.57 1.61 -9.67
CA ASP A 472 36.05 1.52 -9.76
C ASP A 472 36.75 2.86 -9.44
N ALA A 473 38.06 2.89 -9.56
CA ALA A 473 38.85 4.09 -9.28
C ALA A 473 38.58 5.23 -10.28
N GLU A 474 38.05 4.92 -11.44
CA GLU A 474 37.68 5.85 -12.52
C GLU A 474 36.22 6.31 -12.39
N GLY A 475 35.46 5.84 -11.38
CA GLY A 475 34.05 6.19 -11.16
C GLY A 475 33.05 5.42 -12.04
N LEU A 476 33.48 4.32 -12.65
CA LEU A 476 32.64 3.48 -13.50
C LEU A 476 32.06 2.29 -12.70
N ASP A 477 30.81 1.94 -12.99
CA ASP A 477 30.18 0.74 -12.44
C ASP A 477 30.81 -0.52 -13.02
N VAL A 478 31.49 -1.30 -12.18
CA VAL A 478 32.06 -2.61 -12.55
C VAL A 478 31.40 -3.74 -11.79
N GLU A 479 31.15 -4.85 -12.50
CA GLU A 479 30.73 -6.11 -11.89
C GLU A 479 31.96 -6.92 -11.47
N LYS A 480 32.00 -7.38 -10.21
CA LYS A 480 33.03 -8.26 -9.70
C LYS A 480 32.41 -9.53 -9.13
N THR A 481 32.89 -10.68 -9.52
CA THR A 481 32.56 -11.96 -8.90
C THR A 481 33.42 -12.16 -7.65
N ILE A 482 32.79 -12.44 -6.53
CA ILE A 482 33.44 -12.72 -5.25
C ILE A 482 32.75 -13.87 -4.55
N ASP A 483 33.45 -14.51 -3.59
CA ASP A 483 32.81 -15.43 -2.65
C ASP A 483 31.79 -14.66 -1.79
N PHE A 484 30.64 -15.27 -1.51
CA PHE A 484 29.65 -14.65 -0.63
C PHE A 484 30.12 -14.76 0.83
N PRO A 485 30.40 -13.64 1.50
CA PRO A 485 30.95 -13.62 2.85
C PRO A 485 29.84 -13.83 3.89
N ALA A 486 29.20 -15.00 3.89
CA ALA A 486 28.04 -15.26 4.75
C ALA A 486 28.39 -15.18 6.25
N ASP A 487 27.68 -14.32 6.96
CA ASP A 487 27.73 -14.19 8.43
C ASP A 487 26.57 -14.95 9.08
N ALA A 488 25.44 -15.04 8.41
CA ALA A 488 24.23 -15.68 8.90
C ALA A 488 23.58 -16.57 7.83
N PHE A 489 23.20 -17.77 8.24
CA PHE A 489 22.41 -18.71 7.46
C PHE A 489 21.04 -18.80 8.09
N ILE A 490 19.99 -18.40 7.35
CA ILE A 490 18.61 -18.46 7.80
C ILE A 490 17.83 -19.20 6.73
N LEU A 491 17.38 -20.41 7.04
CA LEU A 491 16.72 -21.26 6.04
C LEU A 491 15.64 -22.13 6.68
N ASN A 492 14.66 -22.49 5.86
CA ASN A 492 13.63 -23.48 6.15
C ASN A 492 13.58 -24.48 4.97
N PRO A 493 14.46 -25.51 4.95
CA PRO A 493 14.55 -26.43 3.83
C PRO A 493 13.34 -27.36 3.77
N PRO A 494 13.08 -28.00 2.61
CA PRO A 494 12.06 -29.01 2.47
C PRO A 494 12.24 -30.15 3.48
N TYR A 495 11.14 -30.62 4.10
CA TYR A 495 11.21 -31.65 5.14
C TYR A 495 11.30 -33.09 4.60
N SER A 496 10.97 -33.30 3.33
CA SER A 496 10.91 -34.61 2.67
C SER A 496 12.01 -34.81 1.62
N ALA A 497 13.04 -33.97 1.64
CA ALA A 497 14.21 -34.22 0.78
C ALA A 497 14.87 -35.55 1.18
N PRO A 498 15.09 -36.52 0.21
CA PRO A 498 15.69 -37.81 0.49
C PRO A 498 17.15 -37.68 0.95
#